data_634280a46f0d92c7fdd6057e09921da3
#
_entry.id   634280a46f0d92c7fdd6057e09921da3
#
_cell.length_a   1.000
_cell.length_b   1.000
_cell.length_c   1.000
_cell.angle_alpha   90.00
_cell.angle_beta   90.00
_cell.angle_gamma   90.00
#
_symmetry.space_group_name_H-M   'P 1'
#
loop_
_entity.id
_entity.type
_entity.pdbx_description
1 polymer ?
#
loop_
_entity_poly.entity_id
_entity_poly.type
_entity_poly.pdbx_seq_one_letter_code
_entity_poly.pdbx_strand_id
1 'polypeptide(L)'
;MNIVNNTMYDKDLILRYNKFYARSYMIKNFIVITVISLGFATYMAIEEQWSYAALLLGILLVYYVLTLGMQKLTTAKMLKRSPLVDNPMLQTYVFKEEEFVVTNVKSSNVLYTTVQSVKRAPDFFMIQTSDRKTYIVDFKGFDNPEDKIELANFFNTKFNAKIKL
;
A
#
# COMPACT_ATOMS: atom_id res chain seq x y z
N MET A 1 -7.10 -11.39 23.79
CA MET A 1 -7.52 -11.13 22.41
C MET A 1 -7.43 -12.44 21.61
N ASN A 2 -8.44 -12.80 20.83
CA ASN A 2 -8.43 -13.94 19.92
C ASN A 2 -9.27 -13.58 18.67
N ILE A 3 -8.68 -12.82 17.77
CA ILE A 3 -9.35 -12.31 16.56
C ILE A 3 -8.91 -13.16 15.37
N VAL A 4 -9.88 -13.64 14.59
CA VAL A 4 -9.63 -14.43 13.39
C VAL A 4 -9.95 -13.61 12.16
N ASN A 5 -9.09 -13.72 11.14
CA ASN A 5 -9.32 -13.11 9.85
C ASN A 5 -8.95 -14.09 8.73
N ASN A 6 -9.84 -14.23 7.76
CA ASN A 6 -9.72 -15.11 6.62
C ASN A 6 -9.50 -14.29 5.34
N THR A 7 -8.27 -13.89 5.09
CA THR A 7 -7.91 -13.11 3.90
C THR A 7 -7.76 -14.01 2.69
N MET A 8 -8.52 -13.75 1.64
CA MET A 8 -8.34 -14.38 0.33
C MET A 8 -7.31 -13.60 -0.49
N TYR A 9 -6.19 -14.23 -0.77
CA TYR A 9 -5.17 -13.70 -1.68
C TYR A 9 -5.56 -14.03 -3.12
N ASP A 10 -6.31 -13.12 -3.73
CA ASP A 10 -6.82 -13.22 -5.09
C ASP A 10 -6.40 -12.02 -5.94
N LYS A 11 -6.89 -11.99 -7.18
CA LYS A 11 -6.68 -10.88 -8.10
C LYS A 11 -7.18 -9.54 -7.56
N ASP A 12 -8.32 -9.51 -6.85
CA ASP A 12 -8.92 -8.30 -6.30
C ASP A 12 -8.04 -7.69 -5.20
N LEU A 13 -7.59 -8.51 -4.24
CA LEU A 13 -6.69 -8.08 -3.18
C LEU A 13 -5.36 -7.54 -3.74
N ILE A 14 -4.77 -8.25 -4.72
CA ILE A 14 -3.52 -7.83 -5.38
C ILE A 14 -3.71 -6.46 -6.06
N LEU A 15 -4.82 -6.24 -6.75
CA LEU A 15 -5.12 -4.96 -7.39
C LEU A 15 -5.30 -3.83 -6.38
N ARG A 16 -6.04 -4.05 -5.28
CA ARG A 16 -6.24 -3.06 -4.21
C ARG A 16 -4.93 -2.71 -3.53
N TYR A 17 -4.12 -3.71 -3.20
CA TYR A 17 -2.79 -3.52 -2.63
C TYR A 17 -1.87 -2.70 -3.56
N ASN A 18 -1.78 -3.10 -4.82
CA ASN A 18 -0.94 -2.41 -5.79
C ASN A 18 -1.40 -0.96 -6.03
N LYS A 19 -2.71 -0.73 -6.13
CA LYS A 19 -3.29 0.61 -6.26
C LYS A 19 -2.94 1.49 -5.05
N PHE A 20 -3.04 0.96 -3.84
CA PHE A 20 -2.70 1.69 -2.62
C PHE A 20 -1.22 2.06 -2.58
N TYR A 21 -0.34 1.09 -2.84
CA TYR A 21 1.11 1.29 -2.80
C TYR A 21 1.58 2.25 -3.90
N ALA A 22 1.16 2.03 -5.13
CA ALA A 22 1.50 2.87 -6.26
C ALA A 22 0.98 4.30 -6.11
N ARG A 23 -0.26 4.47 -5.62
CA ARG A 23 -0.84 5.81 -5.38
C ARG A 23 -0.03 6.60 -4.36
N SER A 24 0.35 5.98 -3.25
CA SER A 24 1.14 6.64 -2.20
C SER A 24 2.51 7.09 -2.72
N TYR A 25 3.18 6.24 -3.49
CA TYR A 25 4.47 6.54 -4.10
C TYR A 25 4.36 7.65 -5.16
N MET A 26 3.38 7.54 -6.07
CA MET A 26 3.19 8.51 -7.14
C MET A 26 2.84 9.90 -6.63
N ILE A 27 1.94 10.01 -5.64
CA ILE A 27 1.56 11.31 -5.08
C ILE A 27 2.79 12.03 -4.53
N LYS A 28 3.63 11.34 -3.76
CA LYS A 28 4.87 11.93 -3.22
C LYS A 28 5.80 12.41 -4.32
N ASN A 29 6.05 11.57 -5.31
CA ASN A 29 6.92 11.93 -6.44
C ASN A 29 6.33 13.08 -7.27
N PHE A 30 5.03 13.07 -7.53
CA PHE A 30 4.38 14.15 -8.28
C PHE A 30 4.47 15.48 -7.54
N ILE A 31 4.24 15.51 -6.23
CA ILE A 31 4.37 16.73 -5.43
C ILE A 31 5.81 17.28 -5.55
N VAL A 32 6.81 16.45 -5.31
CA VAL A 32 8.22 16.87 -5.34
C VAL A 32 8.60 17.42 -6.73
N ILE A 33 8.28 16.67 -7.80
CA ILE A 33 8.62 17.07 -9.16
C ILE A 33 7.85 18.33 -9.57
N THR A 34 6.55 18.45 -9.17
CA THR A 34 5.76 19.65 -9.45
C THR A 34 6.36 20.87 -8.78
N VAL A 35 6.71 20.78 -7.49
CA VAL A 35 7.28 21.92 -6.76
C VAL A 35 8.60 22.37 -7.40
N ILE A 36 9.47 21.45 -7.74
CA ILE A 36 10.74 21.76 -8.40
C ILE A 36 10.48 22.40 -9.79
N SER A 37 9.60 21.78 -10.61
CA SER A 37 9.33 22.30 -11.96
C SER A 37 8.67 23.68 -11.95
N LEU A 38 7.74 23.92 -11.01
CA LEU A 38 7.12 25.24 -10.85
C LEU A 38 8.13 26.28 -10.39
N GLY A 39 9.05 25.93 -9.48
CA GLY A 39 10.12 26.82 -9.05
C GLY A 39 11.01 27.26 -10.22
N PHE A 40 11.44 26.32 -11.05
CA PHE A 40 12.22 26.61 -12.25
C PHE A 40 11.43 27.40 -13.31
N ALA A 41 10.16 27.03 -13.55
CA ALA A 41 9.32 27.77 -14.51
C ALA A 41 9.10 29.22 -14.06
N THR A 42 8.90 29.47 -12.76
CA THR A 42 8.79 30.81 -12.19
C THR A 42 10.09 31.61 -12.37
N TYR A 43 11.23 30.98 -12.09
CA TYR A 43 12.54 31.64 -12.31
C TYR A 43 12.73 32.01 -13.77
N MET A 44 12.46 31.11 -14.72
CA MET A 44 12.55 31.38 -16.16
C MET A 44 11.59 32.51 -16.60
N ALA A 45 10.38 32.56 -16.02
CA ALA A 45 9.43 33.64 -16.33
C ALA A 45 9.91 35.01 -15.83
N ILE A 46 10.56 35.08 -14.67
CA ILE A 46 11.17 36.32 -14.14
C ILE A 46 12.30 36.79 -15.05
N GLU A 47 13.08 35.87 -15.59
CA GLU A 47 14.15 36.18 -16.57
C GLU A 47 13.60 36.43 -18.00
N GLU A 48 12.30 36.62 -18.15
CA GLU A 48 11.59 36.83 -19.44
C GLU A 48 11.74 35.70 -20.46
N GLN A 49 12.17 34.52 -20.01
CA GLN A 49 12.38 33.33 -20.84
C GLN A 49 11.10 32.46 -20.94
N TRP A 50 10.02 33.03 -21.37
CA TRP A 50 8.69 32.41 -21.40
C TRP A 50 8.62 31.10 -22.21
N SER A 51 9.37 31.01 -23.31
CA SER A 51 9.43 29.80 -24.13
C SER A 51 10.00 28.60 -23.36
N TYR A 52 11.02 28.80 -22.53
CA TYR A 52 11.60 27.73 -21.70
C TYR A 52 10.69 27.37 -20.54
N ALA A 53 10.01 28.33 -19.94
CA ALA A 53 9.01 28.07 -18.91
C ALA A 53 7.86 27.20 -19.46
N ALA A 54 7.33 27.52 -20.65
CA ALA A 54 6.29 26.75 -21.30
C ALA A 54 6.77 25.33 -21.69
N LEU A 55 8.00 25.21 -22.19
CA LEU A 55 8.60 23.91 -22.52
C LEU A 55 8.70 23.02 -21.28
N LEU A 56 9.15 23.56 -20.15
CA LEU A 56 9.31 22.83 -18.89
C LEU A 56 7.96 22.31 -18.38
N LEU A 57 6.89 23.12 -18.45
CA LEU A 57 5.52 22.70 -18.08
C LEU A 57 4.99 21.63 -19.04
N GLY A 58 5.31 21.72 -20.33
CA GLY A 58 4.99 20.69 -21.32
C GLY A 58 5.66 19.35 -20.99
N ILE A 59 6.96 19.36 -20.64
CA ILE A 59 7.70 18.18 -20.21
C ILE A 59 7.07 17.57 -18.95
N LEU A 60 6.66 18.39 -17.97
CA LEU A 60 6.01 17.94 -16.77
C LEU A 60 4.69 17.20 -17.06
N LEU A 61 3.90 17.73 -17.98
CA LEU A 61 2.64 17.10 -18.41
C LEU A 61 2.89 15.74 -19.08
N VAL A 62 3.85 15.66 -20.01
CA VAL A 62 4.25 14.41 -20.65
C VAL A 62 4.74 13.39 -19.62
N TYR A 63 5.55 13.82 -18.65
CA TYR A 63 6.01 12.96 -17.56
C TYR A 63 4.83 12.33 -16.78
N TYR A 64 3.79 13.09 -16.48
CA TYR A 64 2.61 12.56 -15.78
C TYR A 64 1.87 11.52 -16.61
N VAL A 65 1.63 11.81 -17.89
CA VAL A 65 0.94 10.89 -18.78
C VAL A 65 1.71 9.57 -18.91
N LEU A 66 3.03 9.65 -19.11
CA LEU A 66 3.89 8.47 -19.22
C LEU A 66 3.91 7.66 -17.93
N THR A 67 4.03 8.32 -16.78
CA THR A 67 4.06 7.64 -15.46
C THR A 67 2.77 6.87 -15.21
N LEU A 68 1.60 7.46 -15.48
CA LEU A 68 0.31 6.81 -15.36
C LEU A 68 0.16 5.63 -16.34
N GLY A 69 0.62 5.78 -17.56
CA GLY A 69 0.63 4.71 -18.57
C GLY A 69 1.52 3.54 -18.16
N MET A 70 2.74 3.82 -17.73
CA MET A 70 3.68 2.80 -17.26
C MET A 70 3.16 2.05 -16.04
N GLN A 71 2.49 2.74 -15.11
CA GLN A 71 1.87 2.08 -13.95
C GLN A 71 0.81 1.05 -14.38
N LYS A 72 -0.08 1.40 -15.30
CA LYS A 72 -1.09 0.47 -15.84
C LYS A 72 -0.45 -0.75 -16.48
N LEU A 73 0.59 -0.55 -17.29
CA LEU A 73 1.32 -1.64 -17.95
C LEU A 73 2.03 -2.53 -16.93
N THR A 74 2.69 -1.95 -15.93
CA THR A 74 3.38 -2.70 -14.88
C THR A 74 2.40 -3.53 -14.07
N THR A 75 1.26 -2.96 -13.69
CA THR A 75 0.19 -3.68 -12.97
C THR A 75 -0.35 -4.84 -13.80
N ALA A 76 -0.61 -4.64 -15.09
CA ALA A 76 -1.07 -5.69 -16.00
C ALA A 76 -0.05 -6.83 -16.14
N LYS A 77 1.26 -6.49 -16.28
CA LYS A 77 2.34 -7.49 -16.32
C LYS A 77 2.46 -8.27 -15.01
N MET A 78 2.35 -7.59 -13.88
CA MET A 78 2.40 -8.22 -12.56
C MET A 78 1.26 -9.23 -12.38
N LEU A 79 0.04 -8.86 -12.76
CA LEU A 79 -1.13 -9.74 -12.68
C LEU A 79 -0.95 -11.00 -13.55
N LYS A 80 -0.46 -10.83 -14.80
CA LYS A 80 -0.20 -11.96 -15.70
C LYS A 80 0.86 -12.94 -15.17
N ARG A 81 1.75 -12.49 -14.29
CA ARG A 81 2.84 -13.30 -13.72
C ARG A 81 2.52 -13.85 -12.34
N SER A 82 1.46 -13.37 -11.70
CA SER A 82 1.10 -13.79 -10.35
C SER A 82 0.32 -15.10 -10.38
N PRO A 83 0.82 -16.18 -9.78
CA PRO A 83 0.10 -17.45 -9.71
C PRO A 83 -1.20 -17.34 -8.89
N LEU A 84 -1.32 -16.33 -8.02
CA LEU A 84 -2.50 -16.09 -7.18
C LEU A 84 -3.71 -15.59 -7.98
N VAL A 85 -3.53 -15.18 -9.23
CA VAL A 85 -4.65 -14.78 -10.10
C VAL A 85 -5.45 -16.01 -10.56
N ASP A 86 -4.75 -17.09 -10.90
CA ASP A 86 -5.35 -18.31 -11.40
C ASP A 86 -5.65 -19.30 -10.25
N ASN A 87 -4.85 -19.25 -9.18
CA ASN A 87 -4.98 -20.10 -7.99
C ASN A 87 -5.04 -19.22 -6.73
N PRO A 88 -6.22 -18.70 -6.36
CA PRO A 88 -6.40 -17.92 -5.15
C PRO A 88 -6.03 -18.73 -3.91
N MET A 89 -5.42 -18.07 -2.92
CA MET A 89 -4.97 -18.73 -1.70
C MET A 89 -5.63 -18.10 -0.49
N LEU A 90 -6.29 -18.94 0.33
CA LEU A 90 -6.81 -18.50 1.62
C LEU A 90 -5.68 -18.46 2.63
N GLN A 91 -5.56 -17.33 3.32
CA GLN A 91 -4.63 -17.14 4.42
C GLN A 91 -5.39 -16.74 5.67
N THR A 92 -5.36 -17.59 6.69
CA THR A 92 -6.01 -17.35 7.97
C THR A 92 -5.00 -16.72 8.93
N TYR A 93 -5.42 -15.65 9.56
CA TYR A 93 -4.70 -14.97 10.63
C TYR A 93 -5.44 -15.18 11.94
N VAL A 94 -4.72 -15.56 12.99
CA VAL A 94 -5.23 -15.63 14.36
C VAL A 94 -4.39 -14.70 15.23
N PHE A 95 -4.97 -13.56 15.62
CA PHE A 95 -4.30 -12.55 16.43
C PHE A 95 -4.50 -12.85 17.93
N LYS A 96 -3.39 -13.07 18.63
CA LYS A 96 -3.33 -13.29 20.08
C LYS A 96 -2.69 -12.07 20.78
N GLU A 97 -2.33 -12.19 22.04
CA GLU A 97 -1.74 -11.08 22.82
C GLU A 97 -0.26 -10.80 22.48
N GLU A 98 0.55 -11.86 22.24
CA GLU A 98 1.99 -11.76 22.04
C GLU A 98 2.44 -12.00 20.60
N GLU A 99 1.62 -12.70 19.83
CA GLU A 99 1.92 -13.12 18.46
C GLU A 99 0.66 -13.17 17.61
N PHE A 100 0.84 -13.26 16.31
CA PHE A 100 -0.22 -13.72 15.42
C PHE A 100 0.24 -14.95 14.63
N VAL A 101 -0.67 -15.88 14.47
CA VAL A 101 -0.45 -17.10 13.71
C VAL A 101 -0.96 -16.89 12.29
N VAL A 102 -0.13 -17.22 11.34
CA VAL A 102 -0.46 -17.15 9.90
C VAL A 102 -0.53 -18.58 9.38
N THR A 103 -1.68 -18.97 8.89
CA THR A 103 -1.90 -20.32 8.34
C THR A 103 -2.32 -20.22 6.87
N ASN A 104 -1.56 -20.88 6.01
CA ASN A 104 -1.95 -21.17 4.63
C ASN A 104 -1.78 -22.70 4.40
N VAL A 105 -0.71 -23.13 3.73
CA VAL A 105 -0.32 -24.56 3.61
C VAL A 105 0.42 -25.02 4.87
N LYS A 106 1.16 -24.10 5.52
CA LYS A 106 1.88 -24.31 6.78
C LYS A 106 1.54 -23.19 7.73
N SER A 107 1.47 -23.50 9.02
CA SER A 107 1.32 -22.49 10.05
C SER A 107 2.67 -21.90 10.45
N SER A 108 2.72 -20.60 10.65
CA SER A 108 3.88 -19.88 11.18
C SER A 108 3.46 -18.85 12.22
N ASN A 109 4.20 -18.77 13.31
CA ASN A 109 3.97 -17.78 14.36
C ASN A 109 4.82 -16.55 14.07
N VAL A 110 4.23 -15.38 14.21
CA VAL A 110 4.89 -14.08 14.04
C VAL A 110 4.77 -13.30 15.33
N LEU A 111 5.89 -13.11 16.01
CA LEU A 111 5.94 -12.33 17.25
C LEU A 111 5.76 -10.84 16.93
N TYR A 112 4.98 -10.13 17.74
CA TYR A 112 4.82 -8.69 17.57
C TYR A 112 6.11 -7.89 17.76
N THR A 113 7.11 -8.43 18.45
CA THR A 113 8.44 -7.82 18.58
C THR A 113 9.16 -7.69 17.25
N THR A 114 8.81 -8.51 16.25
CA THR A 114 9.37 -8.44 14.89
C THR A 114 8.64 -7.47 13.98
N VAL A 115 7.49 -6.93 14.41
CA VAL A 115 6.71 -6.00 13.59
C VAL A 115 7.36 -4.61 13.62
N GLN A 116 7.72 -4.11 12.46
CA GLN A 116 8.30 -2.77 12.29
C GLN A 116 7.26 -1.69 12.07
N SER A 117 6.21 -1.99 11.34
CA SER A 117 5.15 -1.02 11.08
C SER A 117 3.82 -1.68 10.77
N VAL A 118 2.76 -1.02 11.19
CA VAL A 118 1.39 -1.34 10.80
C VAL A 118 0.80 -0.12 10.10
N LYS A 119 0.28 -0.30 8.90
CA LYS A 119 -0.36 0.75 8.12
C LYS A 119 -1.78 0.35 7.78
N ARG A 120 -2.70 1.31 7.79
CA ARG A 120 -4.05 1.13 7.29
C ARG A 120 -4.13 1.58 5.84
N ALA A 121 -4.69 0.73 4.99
CA ALA A 121 -5.24 1.07 3.71
C ALA A 121 -6.78 1.23 3.82
N PRO A 122 -7.49 1.68 2.79
CA PRO A 122 -8.96 1.78 2.83
C PRO A 122 -9.66 0.48 3.22
N ASP A 123 -9.15 -0.67 2.73
CA ASP A 123 -9.85 -1.96 2.80
C ASP A 123 -9.04 -3.06 3.50
N PHE A 124 -7.83 -2.77 4.00
CA PHE A 124 -6.98 -3.76 4.67
C PHE A 124 -5.96 -3.12 5.62
N PHE A 125 -5.44 -3.92 6.56
CA PHE A 125 -4.21 -3.60 7.29
C PHE A 125 -3.02 -4.21 6.58
N MET A 126 -1.89 -3.52 6.67
CA MET A 126 -0.60 -3.97 6.18
C MET A 126 0.39 -4.01 7.33
N ILE A 127 0.84 -5.20 7.69
CA ILE A 127 1.79 -5.45 8.78
C ILE A 127 3.13 -5.78 8.14
N GLN A 128 4.13 -4.98 8.42
CA GLN A 128 5.49 -5.18 7.92
C GLN A 128 6.43 -5.60 9.04
N THR A 129 7.18 -6.67 8.84
CA THR A 129 8.11 -7.24 9.79
C THR A 129 9.59 -6.93 9.45
N SER A 130 10.48 -7.13 10.40
CA SER A 130 11.92 -6.84 10.28
C SER A 130 12.61 -7.70 9.19
N ASP A 131 12.11 -8.88 8.90
CA ASP A 131 12.56 -9.75 7.81
C ASP A 131 11.98 -9.35 6.44
N ARG A 132 11.42 -8.13 6.33
CA ARG A 132 10.84 -7.52 5.12
C ARG A 132 9.61 -8.26 4.56
N LYS A 133 8.99 -9.13 5.34
CA LYS A 133 7.70 -9.71 4.95
C LYS A 133 6.59 -8.70 5.18
N THR A 134 5.59 -8.75 4.32
CA THR A 134 4.38 -7.92 4.43
C THR A 134 3.17 -8.84 4.48
N TYR A 135 2.40 -8.72 5.55
CA TYR A 135 1.13 -9.43 5.73
C TYR A 135 -0.01 -8.46 5.46
N ILE A 136 -0.96 -8.89 4.64
CA ILE A 136 -2.15 -8.10 4.28
C ILE A 136 -3.34 -8.75 4.95
N VAL A 137 -4.07 -7.99 5.76
CA VAL A 137 -5.25 -8.44 6.50
C VAL A 137 -6.46 -7.72 5.92
N ASP A 138 -7.19 -8.39 5.03
CA ASP A 138 -8.34 -7.82 4.33
C ASP A 138 -9.52 -7.63 5.29
N PHE A 139 -10.18 -6.47 5.24
CA PHE A 139 -11.37 -6.20 6.06
C PHE A 139 -12.55 -7.11 5.72
N LYS A 140 -12.60 -7.63 4.50
CA LYS A 140 -13.61 -8.61 4.08
C LYS A 140 -13.42 -9.98 4.75
N GLY A 141 -12.24 -10.25 5.30
CA GLY A 141 -11.92 -11.53 5.95
C GLY A 141 -12.31 -11.59 7.42
N PHE A 142 -12.88 -10.54 8.01
CA PHE A 142 -13.44 -10.59 9.36
C PHE A 142 -14.88 -11.05 9.33
N ASP A 143 -15.21 -12.05 10.15
CA ASP A 143 -16.58 -12.53 10.31
C ASP A 143 -17.43 -11.52 11.07
N ASN A 144 -16.82 -10.83 12.09
CA ASN A 144 -17.47 -9.78 12.86
C ASN A 144 -16.82 -8.42 12.54
N PRO A 145 -17.60 -7.39 12.12
CA PRO A 145 -17.08 -6.05 11.89
C PRO A 145 -16.41 -5.38 13.12
N GLU A 146 -16.78 -5.79 14.33
CA GLU A 146 -16.20 -5.28 15.58
C GLU A 146 -14.74 -5.73 15.76
N ASP A 147 -14.39 -6.92 15.29
CA ASP A 147 -13.04 -7.48 15.37
C ASP A 147 -12.01 -6.59 14.65
N LYS A 148 -12.43 -5.96 13.56
CA LYS A 148 -11.60 -4.99 12.84
C LYS A 148 -11.27 -3.78 13.72
N ILE A 149 -12.27 -3.30 14.49
CA ILE A 149 -12.12 -2.14 15.39
C ILE A 149 -11.22 -2.52 16.58
N GLU A 150 -11.45 -3.68 17.16
CA GLU A 150 -10.64 -4.21 18.26
C GLU A 150 -9.17 -4.37 17.82
N LEU A 151 -8.93 -4.96 16.64
CA LEU A 151 -7.60 -5.13 16.10
C LEU A 151 -6.91 -3.78 15.81
N ALA A 152 -7.64 -2.79 15.29
CA ALA A 152 -7.10 -1.45 15.07
C ALA A 152 -6.69 -0.76 16.37
N ASN A 153 -7.51 -0.89 17.43
CA ASN A 153 -7.22 -0.36 18.75
C ASN A 153 -5.99 -1.06 19.35
N PHE A 154 -5.91 -2.36 19.22
CA PHE A 154 -4.73 -3.13 19.64
C PHE A 154 -3.45 -2.65 18.92
N PHE A 155 -3.48 -2.46 17.61
CA PHE A 155 -2.35 -1.94 16.87
C PHE A 155 -1.97 -0.51 17.27
N ASN A 156 -2.96 0.34 17.56
CA ASN A 156 -2.70 1.70 18.05
C ASN A 156 -2.00 1.69 19.41
N THR A 157 -2.44 0.82 20.31
CA THR A 157 -1.86 0.70 21.65
C THR A 157 -0.46 0.09 21.59
N LYS A 158 -0.28 -1.00 20.84
CA LYS A 158 0.98 -1.77 20.83
C LYS A 158 2.07 -1.13 19.96
N PHE A 159 1.70 -0.49 18.83
CA PHE A 159 2.66 0.05 17.85
C PHE A 159 2.59 1.56 17.66
N ASN A 160 1.74 2.26 18.41
CA ASN A 160 1.47 3.70 18.19
C ASN A 160 1.14 4.01 16.71
N ALA A 161 0.37 3.13 16.08
CA ALA A 161 0.18 3.11 14.62
C ALA A 161 -0.72 4.24 14.09
N LYS A 162 -1.43 4.97 14.97
CA LYS A 162 -2.36 6.09 14.65
C LYS A 162 -3.40 5.72 13.59
N ILE A 163 -3.89 4.48 13.65
CA ILE A 163 -4.93 3.96 12.77
C ILE A 163 -6.28 4.60 13.16
N LYS A 164 -6.93 5.27 12.21
CA LYS A 164 -8.33 5.73 12.32
C LYS A 164 -9.16 4.87 11.37
N LEU A 165 -10.21 4.23 11.86
CA LEU A 165 -11.18 3.44 11.08
C LEU A 165 -12.31 4.30 10.55
#